data_f352401ecd59aaad3bf7839aac79dc65
#
_entry.id   f352401ecd59aaad3bf7839aac79dc65
#
_cell.length_a   1.000
_cell.length_b   1.000
_cell.length_c   1.000
_cell.angle_alpha   90.00
_cell.angle_beta   90.00
_cell.angle_gamma   90.00
#
_symmetry.space_group_name_H-M   'P 1'
#
loop_
_entity.id
_entity.type
_entity.pdbx_description
1 polymer ?
#
loop_
_entity_poly.entity_id
_entity_poly.type
_entity_poly.pdbx_seq_one_letter_code
_entity_poly.pdbx_strand_id
1 'polypeptide(L)'
;LLHPHSGKRKTLDARARAADPVPLRIRGAMRLILYLGKGGVGKTTTSAATAVRAAELGYRTLVVSTDVAHSLADALDHPLGPQPTQLTDRLWGQEINVLEEVRQHWGELRNYLAGLLKRRGVSDVASEELAIIPGMEEVVSLLHIRRQAREGNFDAVIVDAAPTGETIRLLTMPETFQWYAARVMDWDPGTKSMAKPLVRALIPATNAFETLDRLTKGVEALRQMLTDPDISSYRLVVNPERMVIKEAQRAATYLALFGYPVDGVVLNRVLPRNAVAGEFMERLYEMQSSYRKMVHDLFAPLPIWEAPHYPHDIRGINDLSQVGRDMFKDEDPTKVFFRGTTQEIVRDGDEYVMRLPLPHVEIGKVSITKRGDELFVAIGNFKRDMILPLTLAERPAKRAVFREGVLEVRFGAPETVEPTAASAG
;
A
#
# COMPACT_ATOMS: atom_id res chain seq x y z
N LEU A 1 -78.85 -24.48 -27.40
CA LEU A 1 -78.26 -25.34 -26.36
C LEU A 1 -76.78 -25.05 -26.32
N LEU A 2 -76.39 -24.27 -25.32
CA LEU A 2 -75.06 -23.72 -25.11
C LEU A 2 -74.21 -24.66 -24.23
N HIS A 3 -72.99 -24.99 -24.66
CA HIS A 3 -71.94 -25.51 -23.79
C HIS A 3 -70.86 -24.46 -23.54
N PRO A 4 -70.36 -24.29 -22.31
CA PRO A 4 -69.32 -23.33 -22.01
C PRO A 4 -67.93 -23.92 -22.13
N HIS A 5 -67.02 -23.21 -22.79
CA HIS A 5 -65.59 -23.47 -22.83
C HIS A 5 -64.91 -23.20 -21.49
N SER A 6 -64.28 -24.23 -20.93
CA SER A 6 -63.43 -24.11 -19.76
C SER A 6 -62.03 -23.62 -20.19
N GLY A 7 -61.75 -22.35 -19.85
CA GLY A 7 -60.39 -21.81 -19.97
C GLY A 7 -59.50 -22.24 -18.82
N LYS A 8 -58.49 -23.07 -19.12
CA LYS A 8 -57.39 -23.37 -18.19
C LYS A 8 -56.49 -22.16 -18.03
N ARG A 9 -56.56 -21.49 -16.87
CA ARG A 9 -55.55 -20.53 -16.44
C ARG A 9 -54.26 -21.28 -16.14
N LYS A 10 -53.19 -21.03 -16.93
CA LYS A 10 -51.82 -21.39 -16.58
C LYS A 10 -51.38 -20.45 -15.43
N THR A 11 -51.26 -20.98 -14.25
CA THR A 11 -50.56 -20.36 -13.13
C THR A 11 -49.06 -20.35 -13.47
N LEU A 12 -48.50 -19.15 -13.71
CA LEU A 12 -47.06 -18.93 -13.72
C LEU A 12 -46.54 -19.08 -12.29
N ASP A 13 -45.86 -20.21 -12.03
CA ASP A 13 -45.07 -20.40 -10.82
C ASP A 13 -43.83 -19.47 -10.85
N ALA A 14 -44.00 -18.28 -10.36
CA ALA A 14 -42.88 -17.37 -10.06
C ALA A 14 -42.22 -17.82 -8.74
N ARG A 15 -41.47 -18.90 -8.78
CA ARG A 15 -40.49 -19.19 -7.73
C ARG A 15 -39.34 -18.19 -7.88
N ALA A 16 -39.50 -17.00 -7.31
CA ALA A 16 -38.37 -16.16 -6.94
C ALA A 16 -37.49 -17.00 -6.01
N ARG A 17 -36.33 -17.42 -6.53
CA ARG A 17 -35.26 -17.94 -5.68
C ARG A 17 -34.88 -16.82 -4.72
N ALA A 18 -35.32 -16.92 -3.47
CA ALA A 18 -34.78 -16.14 -2.39
C ALA A 18 -33.27 -16.40 -2.38
N ALA A 19 -32.48 -15.38 -2.61
CA ALA A 19 -31.05 -15.44 -2.41
C ALA A 19 -30.83 -15.86 -0.95
N ASP A 20 -30.06 -16.92 -0.72
CA ASP A 20 -29.66 -17.33 0.62
C ASP A 20 -29.12 -16.11 1.37
N PRO A 21 -29.52 -15.88 2.61
CA PRO A 21 -29.02 -14.78 3.39
C PRO A 21 -27.52 -14.96 3.56
N VAL A 22 -26.73 -14.03 2.99
CA VAL A 22 -25.29 -13.95 3.23
C VAL A 22 -25.09 -13.97 4.75
N PRO A 23 -24.30 -14.92 5.29
CA PRO A 23 -24.13 -15.02 6.73
C PRO A 23 -23.63 -13.70 7.28
N LEU A 24 -24.36 -13.16 8.27
CA LEU A 24 -23.96 -11.98 9.03
C LEU A 24 -22.56 -12.24 9.60
N ARG A 25 -21.53 -11.75 8.90
CA ARG A 25 -20.17 -11.82 9.40
C ARG A 25 -20.06 -10.97 10.65
N ILE A 26 -19.59 -11.56 11.73
CA ILE A 26 -19.05 -10.88 12.91
C ILE A 26 -18.16 -9.76 12.37
N ARG A 27 -18.37 -8.52 12.80
CA ARG A 27 -17.55 -7.35 12.42
C ARG A 27 -16.08 -7.68 12.64
N GLY A 28 -15.42 -8.17 11.60
CA GLY A 28 -13.97 -8.38 11.54
C GLY A 28 -13.26 -7.03 11.38
N ALA A 29 -11.96 -7.02 11.57
CA ALA A 29 -11.15 -5.85 11.30
C ALA A 29 -11.39 -5.38 9.84
N MET A 30 -11.49 -4.05 9.65
CA MET A 30 -11.61 -3.41 8.34
C MET A 30 -10.44 -3.85 7.43
N ARG A 31 -10.74 -4.09 6.16
CA ARG A 31 -9.72 -4.45 5.15
C ARG A 31 -9.29 -3.23 4.34
N LEU A 32 -8.00 -3.03 4.19
CA LEU A 32 -7.39 -2.02 3.34
C LEU A 32 -6.65 -2.71 2.19
N ILE A 33 -7.07 -2.49 0.95
CA ILE A 33 -6.51 -3.15 -0.23
C ILE A 33 -5.99 -2.10 -1.20
N LEU A 34 -4.67 -2.09 -1.43
CA LEU A 34 -4.00 -1.10 -2.28
C LEU A 34 -3.62 -1.74 -3.62
N TYR A 35 -4.00 -1.08 -4.71
CA TYR A 35 -3.67 -1.49 -6.07
C TYR A 35 -2.50 -0.69 -6.60
N LEU A 36 -1.41 -1.37 -6.96
CA LEU A 36 -0.18 -0.80 -7.48
C LEU A 36 0.12 -1.32 -8.89
N GLY A 37 0.81 -0.52 -9.67
CA GLY A 37 1.23 -0.91 -11.02
C GLY A 37 1.64 0.30 -11.84
N LYS A 38 2.29 0.04 -12.97
CA LYS A 38 2.71 1.06 -13.93
C LYS A 38 1.53 1.94 -14.38
N GLY A 39 1.80 3.16 -14.85
CA GLY A 39 0.80 3.98 -15.51
C GLY A 39 0.15 3.26 -16.70
N GLY A 40 -1.19 3.33 -16.80
CA GLY A 40 -1.94 2.75 -17.91
C GLY A 40 -2.21 1.25 -17.88
N VAL A 41 -1.82 0.51 -16.84
CA VAL A 41 -2.07 -0.95 -16.73
C VAL A 41 -3.51 -1.29 -16.34
N GLY A 42 -4.32 -0.30 -15.92
CA GLY A 42 -5.72 -0.49 -15.53
C GLY A 42 -5.91 -0.65 -14.01
N LYS A 43 -5.07 -0.01 -13.19
CA LYS A 43 -5.24 0.04 -11.73
C LYS A 43 -6.62 0.51 -11.33
N THR A 44 -7.04 1.66 -11.85
CA THR A 44 -8.35 2.27 -11.55
C THR A 44 -9.51 1.33 -11.88
N THR A 45 -9.47 0.70 -13.05
CA THR A 45 -10.50 -0.27 -13.45
C THR A 45 -10.54 -1.47 -12.51
N THR A 46 -9.36 -2.04 -12.16
CA THR A 46 -9.29 -3.24 -11.32
C THR A 46 -9.61 -2.95 -9.85
N SER A 47 -9.20 -1.80 -9.31
CA SER A 47 -9.55 -1.36 -7.95
C SER A 47 -11.05 -1.06 -7.84
N ALA A 48 -11.62 -0.32 -8.79
CA ALA A 48 -13.05 -0.02 -8.83
C ALA A 48 -13.89 -1.29 -8.99
N ALA A 49 -13.50 -2.22 -9.89
CA ALA A 49 -14.16 -3.52 -10.05
C ALA A 49 -14.11 -4.37 -8.77
N THR A 50 -12.99 -4.33 -8.05
CA THR A 50 -12.86 -5.00 -6.75
C THR A 50 -13.81 -4.40 -5.72
N ALA A 51 -13.93 -3.07 -5.68
CA ALA A 51 -14.84 -2.39 -4.76
C ALA A 51 -16.31 -2.69 -5.08
N VAL A 52 -16.69 -2.68 -6.35
CA VAL A 52 -18.03 -3.09 -6.79
C VAL A 52 -18.32 -4.53 -6.37
N ARG A 53 -17.37 -5.45 -6.62
CA ARG A 53 -17.54 -6.87 -6.24
C ARG A 53 -17.65 -7.06 -4.73
N ALA A 54 -16.86 -6.35 -3.93
CA ALA A 54 -16.98 -6.39 -2.47
C ALA A 54 -18.33 -5.87 -2.00
N ALA A 55 -18.83 -4.77 -2.59
CA ALA A 55 -20.15 -4.22 -2.28
C ALA A 55 -21.28 -5.19 -2.65
N GLU A 56 -21.20 -5.89 -3.78
CA GLU A 56 -22.14 -6.94 -4.19
C GLU A 56 -22.16 -8.12 -3.20
N LEU A 57 -21.03 -8.44 -2.57
CA LEU A 57 -20.94 -9.46 -1.52
C LEU A 57 -21.44 -8.98 -0.15
N GLY A 58 -21.93 -7.74 -0.06
CA GLY A 58 -22.56 -7.18 1.12
C GLY A 58 -21.65 -6.34 2.03
N TYR A 59 -20.37 -6.12 1.65
CA TYR A 59 -19.46 -5.27 2.41
C TYR A 59 -19.74 -3.79 2.18
N ARG A 60 -19.72 -2.98 3.24
CA ARG A 60 -19.68 -1.52 3.12
C ARG A 60 -18.30 -1.11 2.60
N THR A 61 -18.23 -0.76 1.34
CA THR A 61 -16.98 -0.59 0.63
C THR A 61 -16.78 0.86 0.19
N LEU A 62 -15.59 1.39 0.47
CA LEU A 62 -15.12 2.67 -0.05
C LEU A 62 -14.01 2.43 -1.08
N VAL A 63 -14.13 2.98 -2.27
CA VAL A 63 -13.01 3.10 -3.21
C VAL A 63 -12.48 4.52 -3.19
N VAL A 64 -11.16 4.65 -3.02
CA VAL A 64 -10.47 5.94 -2.90
C VAL A 64 -9.36 6.03 -3.93
N SER A 65 -9.32 7.12 -4.70
CA SER A 65 -8.18 7.43 -5.56
C SER A 65 -7.24 8.43 -4.88
N THR A 66 -5.94 8.13 -4.96
CA THR A 66 -4.85 9.05 -4.62
C THR A 66 -4.16 9.60 -5.88
N ASP A 67 -4.66 9.23 -7.06
CA ASP A 67 -4.13 9.72 -8.34
C ASP A 67 -4.74 11.09 -8.67
N VAL A 68 -3.87 12.04 -8.94
CA VAL A 68 -4.25 13.44 -9.27
C VAL A 68 -5.01 13.53 -10.61
N ALA A 69 -4.96 12.46 -11.43
CA ALA A 69 -5.58 12.44 -12.75
C ALA A 69 -7.12 12.29 -12.73
N HIS A 70 -7.73 12.13 -11.54
CA HIS A 70 -9.19 12.00 -11.37
C HIS A 70 -9.83 10.90 -12.23
N SER A 71 -9.11 9.81 -12.46
CA SER A 71 -9.56 8.72 -13.34
C SER A 71 -10.62 7.82 -12.71
N LEU A 72 -10.84 7.90 -11.40
CA LEU A 72 -11.81 7.07 -10.69
C LEU A 72 -13.25 7.52 -10.96
N ALA A 73 -13.50 8.83 -11.01
CA ALA A 73 -14.80 9.38 -11.39
C ALA A 73 -15.21 8.94 -12.80
N ASP A 74 -14.25 8.95 -13.76
CA ASP A 74 -14.48 8.49 -15.13
C ASP A 74 -14.79 6.99 -15.19
N ALA A 75 -14.04 6.16 -14.44
CA ALA A 75 -14.25 4.71 -14.39
C ALA A 75 -15.61 4.34 -13.78
N LEU A 76 -16.06 5.07 -12.77
CA LEU A 76 -17.35 4.86 -12.11
C LEU A 76 -18.54 5.50 -12.82
N ASP A 77 -18.25 6.35 -13.83
CA ASP A 77 -19.26 7.19 -14.54
C ASP A 77 -20.11 8.02 -13.57
N HIS A 78 -19.44 8.56 -12.55
CA HIS A 78 -20.10 9.34 -11.49
C HIS A 78 -19.16 10.42 -10.95
N PRO A 79 -19.62 11.67 -10.79
CA PRO A 79 -18.79 12.72 -10.20
C PRO A 79 -18.43 12.36 -8.75
N LEU A 80 -17.14 12.47 -8.42
CA LEU A 80 -16.62 12.25 -7.09
C LEU A 80 -16.02 13.53 -6.52
N GLY A 81 -15.92 13.58 -5.21
CA GLY A 81 -15.36 14.72 -4.49
C GLY A 81 -14.41 14.27 -3.36
N PRO A 82 -13.93 15.26 -2.57
CA PRO A 82 -13.02 15.01 -1.46
C PRO A 82 -13.67 14.31 -0.26
N GLN A 83 -15.00 14.16 -0.26
CA GLN A 83 -15.75 13.40 0.72
C GLN A 83 -16.36 12.15 0.08
N PRO A 84 -16.57 11.05 0.85
CA PRO A 84 -17.17 9.85 0.31
C PRO A 84 -18.56 10.12 -0.30
N THR A 85 -18.70 9.86 -1.58
CA THR A 85 -19.96 9.95 -2.33
C THR A 85 -20.58 8.56 -2.43
N GLN A 86 -21.83 8.42 -2.00
CA GLN A 86 -22.54 7.15 -2.10
C GLN A 86 -22.96 6.86 -3.55
N LEU A 87 -22.56 5.70 -4.06
CA LEU A 87 -22.84 5.25 -5.43
C LEU A 87 -23.96 4.20 -5.45
N THR A 88 -23.95 3.29 -4.47
CA THR A 88 -24.99 2.28 -4.23
C THR A 88 -25.22 2.13 -2.73
N ASP A 89 -26.12 1.24 -2.32
CA ASP A 89 -26.41 1.00 -0.90
C ASP A 89 -25.18 0.62 -0.08
N ARG A 90 -24.14 0.04 -0.72
CA ARG A 90 -22.92 -0.47 -0.05
C ARG A 90 -21.62 -0.02 -0.69
N LEU A 91 -21.67 0.86 -1.68
CA LEU A 91 -20.48 1.37 -2.38
C LEU A 91 -20.41 2.88 -2.27
N TRP A 92 -19.22 3.37 -1.88
CA TRP A 92 -18.86 4.79 -1.88
C TRP A 92 -17.60 5.00 -2.70
N GLY A 93 -17.53 6.14 -3.39
CA GLY A 93 -16.34 6.58 -4.12
C GLY A 93 -15.82 7.91 -3.57
N GLN A 94 -14.50 8.12 -3.63
CA GLN A 94 -13.84 9.34 -3.18
C GLN A 94 -12.59 9.63 -4.00
N GLU A 95 -12.35 10.89 -4.34
CA GLU A 95 -11.09 11.38 -4.89
C GLU A 95 -10.49 12.39 -3.91
N ILE A 96 -9.29 12.07 -3.39
CA ILE A 96 -8.64 12.90 -2.37
C ILE A 96 -7.97 14.09 -3.06
N ASN A 97 -8.37 15.31 -2.68
CA ASN A 97 -7.63 16.51 -3.02
C ASN A 97 -6.52 16.72 -1.98
N VAL A 98 -5.34 16.17 -2.28
CA VAL A 98 -4.19 16.19 -1.37
C VAL A 98 -3.77 17.61 -1.00
N LEU A 99 -3.77 18.53 -1.97
CA LEU A 99 -3.37 19.92 -1.73
C LEU A 99 -4.31 20.63 -0.75
N GLU A 100 -5.60 20.36 -0.83
CA GLU A 100 -6.60 20.93 0.06
C GLU A 100 -6.48 20.33 1.47
N GLU A 101 -6.28 19.02 1.60
CA GLU A 101 -6.04 18.34 2.87
C GLU A 101 -4.76 18.87 3.57
N VAL A 102 -3.68 19.07 2.79
CA VAL A 102 -2.45 19.68 3.30
C VAL A 102 -2.69 21.09 3.82
N ARG A 103 -3.42 21.92 3.06
CA ARG A 103 -3.73 23.29 3.49
C ARG A 103 -4.53 23.33 4.78
N GLN A 104 -5.54 22.48 4.91
CA GLN A 104 -6.44 22.47 6.07
C GLN A 104 -5.78 21.95 7.34
N HIS A 105 -4.91 20.96 7.26
CA HIS A 105 -4.36 20.26 8.42
C HIS A 105 -2.92 20.64 8.77
N TRP A 106 -2.17 21.24 7.83
CA TRP A 106 -0.72 21.43 7.93
C TRP A 106 -0.27 22.89 7.84
N GLY A 107 -1.16 23.79 7.54
CA GLY A 107 -0.85 25.21 7.46
C GLY A 107 -0.19 25.76 8.74
N GLU A 108 -0.65 25.31 9.89
CA GLU A 108 -0.09 25.70 11.20
C GLU A 108 1.34 25.18 11.38
N LEU A 109 1.63 23.92 11.02
CA LEU A 109 2.99 23.37 11.14
C LEU A 109 3.95 24.03 10.15
N ARG A 110 3.51 24.25 8.90
CA ARG A 110 4.31 24.97 7.90
C ARG A 110 4.65 26.39 8.37
N ASN A 111 3.67 27.12 8.87
CA ASN A 111 3.88 28.47 9.40
C ASN A 111 4.82 28.49 10.60
N TYR A 112 4.72 27.45 11.44
CA TYR A 112 5.62 27.28 12.58
C TYR A 112 7.07 27.02 12.14
N LEU A 113 7.27 26.07 11.18
CA LEU A 113 8.61 25.78 10.63
C LEU A 113 9.21 26.98 9.91
N ALA A 114 8.43 27.69 9.12
CA ALA A 114 8.85 28.92 8.48
C ALA A 114 9.28 29.97 9.51
N GLY A 115 8.52 30.15 10.61
CA GLY A 115 8.84 31.01 11.70
C GLY A 115 10.15 30.67 12.44
N LEU A 116 10.44 29.36 12.58
CA LEU A 116 11.72 28.89 13.15
C LEU A 116 12.91 29.22 12.24
N LEU A 117 12.75 28.99 10.93
CA LEU A 117 13.80 29.31 9.94
C LEU A 117 14.08 30.80 9.83
N LYS A 118 13.03 31.63 9.84
CA LYS A 118 13.16 33.11 9.92
C LYS A 118 13.94 33.58 11.12
N ARG A 119 13.69 32.99 12.31
CA ARG A 119 14.43 33.30 13.54
C ARG A 119 15.91 32.91 13.49
N ARG A 120 16.27 31.96 12.61
CA ARG A 120 17.65 31.54 12.33
C ARG A 120 18.32 32.36 11.21
N GLY A 121 17.69 33.43 10.74
CA GLY A 121 18.25 34.33 9.72
C GLY A 121 18.04 33.86 8.28
N VAL A 122 17.16 32.89 8.05
CA VAL A 122 16.77 32.48 6.68
C VAL A 122 15.78 33.51 6.12
N SER A 123 15.99 33.96 4.89
CA SER A 123 15.09 34.90 4.22
C SER A 123 13.64 34.41 4.18
N ASP A 124 12.68 35.33 4.10
CA ASP A 124 11.26 35.03 4.13
C ASP A 124 10.85 34.00 3.05
N VAL A 125 11.29 34.23 1.80
CA VAL A 125 11.01 33.33 0.67
C VAL A 125 11.64 31.96 0.88
N ALA A 126 12.92 31.90 1.25
CA ALA A 126 13.62 30.65 1.47
C ALA A 126 13.05 29.88 2.68
N SER A 127 12.58 30.56 3.73
CA SER A 127 11.98 29.92 4.89
C SER A 127 10.61 29.30 4.57
N GLU A 128 9.84 29.90 3.67
CA GLU A 128 8.57 29.35 3.20
C GLU A 128 8.77 28.12 2.29
N GLU A 129 9.78 28.15 1.41
CA GLU A 129 10.13 27.02 0.56
C GLU A 129 10.74 25.85 1.35
N LEU A 130 11.64 26.14 2.29
CA LEU A 130 12.26 25.10 3.15
C LEU A 130 11.30 24.53 4.20
N ALA A 131 10.21 25.23 4.53
CA ALA A 131 9.15 24.71 5.39
C ALA A 131 8.24 23.66 4.68
N ILE A 132 8.39 23.49 3.38
CA ILE A 132 7.76 22.40 2.64
C ILE A 132 8.59 21.13 2.89
N ILE A 133 8.09 20.26 3.75
CA ILE A 133 8.72 18.95 3.98
C ILE A 133 8.40 18.06 2.78
N PRO A 134 9.39 17.61 2.00
CA PRO A 134 9.13 16.69 0.89
C PRO A 134 8.42 15.44 1.38
N GLY A 135 7.34 15.04 0.71
CA GLY A 135 6.57 13.85 1.08
C GLY A 135 5.44 14.08 2.08
N MET A 136 5.18 15.32 2.47
CA MET A 136 4.05 15.65 3.37
C MET A 136 2.69 15.39 2.71
N GLU A 137 2.59 15.65 1.41
CA GLU A 137 1.37 15.41 0.66
C GLU A 137 0.99 13.92 0.71
N GLU A 138 1.99 13.07 0.55
CA GLU A 138 1.83 11.63 0.59
C GLU A 138 1.44 11.14 1.99
N VAL A 139 2.05 11.66 3.04
CA VAL A 139 1.70 11.33 4.44
C VAL A 139 0.26 11.73 4.74
N VAL A 140 -0.15 12.92 4.31
CA VAL A 140 -1.52 13.41 4.53
C VAL A 140 -2.55 12.55 3.84
N SER A 141 -2.30 12.14 2.59
CA SER A 141 -3.18 11.21 1.85
C SER A 141 -3.38 9.89 2.59
N LEU A 142 -2.29 9.30 3.09
CA LEU A 142 -2.36 8.07 3.86
C LEU A 142 -3.04 8.24 5.22
N LEU A 143 -2.81 9.35 5.90
CA LEU A 143 -3.49 9.67 7.16
C LEU A 143 -4.99 9.91 6.94
N HIS A 144 -5.37 10.52 5.81
CA HIS A 144 -6.77 10.67 5.42
C HIS A 144 -7.42 9.29 5.19
N ILE A 145 -6.78 8.40 4.41
CA ILE A 145 -7.25 7.02 4.21
C ILE A 145 -7.42 6.30 5.55
N ARG A 146 -6.43 6.42 6.46
CA ARG A 146 -6.52 5.84 7.80
C ARG A 146 -7.68 6.39 8.60
N ARG A 147 -7.96 7.68 8.52
CA ARG A 147 -9.11 8.32 9.18
C ARG A 147 -10.42 7.77 8.63
N GLN A 148 -10.58 7.71 7.32
CA GLN A 148 -11.76 7.14 6.67
C GLN A 148 -11.94 5.66 7.04
N ALA A 149 -10.85 4.91 7.07
CA ALA A 149 -10.85 3.52 7.47
C ALA A 149 -11.39 3.30 8.90
N ARG A 150 -11.04 4.19 9.84
CA ARG A 150 -11.45 4.08 11.25
C ARG A 150 -12.82 4.67 11.55
N GLU A 151 -13.15 5.79 10.94
CA GLU A 151 -14.31 6.62 11.27
C GLU A 151 -15.49 6.35 10.33
N GLY A 152 -15.22 5.97 9.07
CA GLY A 152 -16.21 5.80 8.03
C GLY A 152 -17.12 4.58 8.16
N ASN A 153 -16.89 3.70 9.15
CA ASN A 153 -17.65 2.45 9.32
C ASN A 153 -17.67 1.57 8.05
N PHE A 154 -16.60 1.55 7.27
CA PHE A 154 -16.44 0.68 6.13
C PHE A 154 -15.85 -0.68 6.53
N ASP A 155 -16.32 -1.75 5.88
CA ASP A 155 -15.77 -3.10 6.04
C ASP A 155 -14.52 -3.28 5.16
N ALA A 156 -14.48 -2.59 4.00
CA ALA A 156 -13.36 -2.59 3.08
C ALA A 156 -13.09 -1.19 2.52
N VAL A 157 -11.82 -0.83 2.44
CA VAL A 157 -11.32 0.37 1.74
C VAL A 157 -10.38 -0.08 0.65
N ILE A 158 -10.74 0.21 -0.60
CA ILE A 158 -9.95 -0.11 -1.79
C ILE A 158 -9.26 1.15 -2.27
N VAL A 159 -7.94 1.12 -2.38
CA VAL A 159 -7.14 2.28 -2.77
C VAL A 159 -6.66 2.10 -4.21
N ASP A 160 -7.11 2.98 -5.08
CA ASP A 160 -6.53 3.21 -6.39
C ASP A 160 -5.32 4.12 -6.24
N ALA A 161 -4.14 3.51 -6.22
CA ALA A 161 -2.91 4.24 -5.96
C ALA A 161 -2.33 4.87 -7.24
N ALA A 162 -1.63 5.98 -7.08
CA ALA A 162 -0.81 6.60 -8.12
C ALA A 162 0.19 5.58 -8.76
N PRO A 163 0.87 5.88 -9.87
CA PRO A 163 1.84 4.99 -10.49
C PRO A 163 2.92 4.50 -9.50
N THR A 164 3.42 3.28 -9.70
CA THR A 164 4.27 2.51 -8.76
C THR A 164 5.39 3.33 -8.11
N GLY A 165 6.09 4.16 -8.86
CA GLY A 165 7.22 4.96 -8.36
C GLY A 165 6.79 5.98 -7.29
N GLU A 166 5.67 6.66 -7.51
CA GLU A 166 5.10 7.64 -6.58
C GLU A 166 4.52 6.93 -5.36
N THR A 167 3.80 5.83 -5.57
CA THR A 167 3.22 5.05 -4.47
C THR A 167 4.28 4.42 -3.57
N ILE A 168 5.36 3.88 -4.11
CA ILE A 168 6.48 3.37 -3.29
C ILE A 168 7.09 4.51 -2.48
N ARG A 169 7.30 5.67 -3.08
CA ARG A 169 7.77 6.86 -2.37
C ARG A 169 6.81 7.25 -1.25
N LEU A 170 5.52 7.26 -1.51
CA LEU A 170 4.45 7.51 -0.54
C LEU A 170 4.51 6.50 0.63
N LEU A 171 4.67 5.22 0.34
CA LEU A 171 4.74 4.18 1.34
C LEU A 171 6.04 4.21 2.18
N THR A 172 7.14 4.72 1.65
CA THR A 172 8.40 4.86 2.39
C THR A 172 8.43 6.09 3.31
N MET A 173 7.49 7.02 3.15
CA MET A 173 7.45 8.26 3.92
C MET A 173 7.30 8.08 5.43
N PRO A 174 6.48 7.15 5.96
CA PRO A 174 6.40 6.95 7.40
C PRO A 174 7.75 6.65 8.04
N GLU A 175 8.58 5.82 7.41
CA GLU A 175 9.92 5.48 7.92
C GLU A 175 10.88 6.69 7.79
N THR A 176 10.85 7.38 6.65
CA THR A 176 11.66 8.59 6.41
C THR A 176 11.31 9.70 7.38
N PHE A 177 10.01 9.90 7.66
CA PHE A 177 9.55 10.90 8.61
C PHE A 177 10.00 10.59 10.05
N GLN A 178 9.89 9.33 10.48
CA GLN A 178 10.36 8.89 11.79
C GLN A 178 11.87 9.11 11.95
N TRP A 179 12.65 8.73 10.93
CA TRP A 179 14.09 8.97 10.91
C TRP A 179 14.42 10.47 11.00
N TYR A 180 13.72 11.29 10.21
CA TYR A 180 13.91 12.76 10.22
C TYR A 180 13.53 13.35 11.57
N ALA A 181 12.42 12.95 12.16
CA ALA A 181 11.98 13.41 13.47
C ALA A 181 12.99 13.03 14.57
N ALA A 182 13.50 11.80 14.56
CA ALA A 182 14.48 11.33 15.53
C ALA A 182 15.83 12.02 15.39
N ARG A 183 16.33 12.23 14.16
CA ARG A 183 17.68 12.75 13.89
C ARG A 183 17.77 14.28 13.83
N VAL A 184 16.81 14.92 13.18
CA VAL A 184 16.83 16.36 12.91
C VAL A 184 16.17 17.15 14.04
N MET A 185 15.12 16.59 14.63
CA MET A 185 14.34 17.22 15.69
C MET A 185 14.76 16.79 17.11
N ASP A 186 15.72 15.86 17.25
CA ASP A 186 16.08 15.22 18.53
C ASP A 186 14.82 14.68 19.25
N TRP A 187 13.86 14.18 18.47
CA TRP A 187 12.55 13.72 18.94
C TRP A 187 12.58 12.23 19.23
N ASP A 188 12.42 11.87 20.50
CA ASP A 188 12.23 10.48 20.93
C ASP A 188 10.82 10.32 21.53
N PRO A 189 9.91 9.60 20.86
CA PRO A 189 8.54 9.39 21.35
C PRO A 189 8.45 8.58 22.65
N GLY A 190 9.52 7.84 23.01
CA GLY A 190 9.58 7.01 24.23
C GLY A 190 10.00 7.76 25.49
N THR A 191 10.70 8.87 25.35
CA THR A 191 11.16 9.68 26.49
C THR A 191 10.24 10.87 26.70
N LYS A 192 9.42 10.84 27.75
CA LYS A 192 8.75 12.04 28.31
C LYS A 192 9.75 13.09 28.78
N SER A 193 11.02 12.90 28.50
CA SER A 193 12.14 13.61 29.04
C SER A 193 12.74 14.52 28.00
N MET A 194 12.51 15.80 28.23
CA MET A 194 13.52 16.81 28.03
C MET A 194 13.99 17.02 26.58
N ALA A 195 13.11 17.60 25.75
CA ALA A 195 13.65 18.57 24.81
C ALA A 195 14.67 19.44 25.60
N LYS A 196 15.94 19.46 25.12
CA LYS A 196 16.99 20.24 25.77
C LYS A 196 16.44 21.62 26.13
N PRO A 197 16.78 22.21 27.29
CA PRO A 197 16.22 23.46 27.74
C PRO A 197 16.21 24.58 26.67
N LEU A 198 17.15 24.48 25.72
CA LEU A 198 17.28 25.39 24.58
C LEU A 198 16.10 25.29 23.60
N VAL A 199 15.59 24.11 23.35
CA VAL A 199 14.44 23.87 22.45
C VAL A 199 13.16 24.35 23.12
N ARG A 200 13.01 24.10 24.43
CA ARG A 200 11.89 24.63 25.23
C ARG A 200 11.84 26.14 25.32
N ALA A 201 13.00 26.81 25.38
CA ALA A 201 13.08 28.29 25.43
C ALA A 201 12.81 28.95 24.07
N LEU A 202 12.94 28.23 22.97
CA LEU A 202 12.74 28.71 21.59
C LEU A 202 11.34 28.48 21.04
N ILE A 203 10.52 27.65 21.72
CA ILE A 203 9.18 27.29 21.29
C ILE A 203 8.19 27.99 22.21
N PRO A 204 7.42 28.98 21.73
CA PRO A 204 6.23 29.42 22.44
C PRO A 204 5.30 28.21 22.56
N ALA A 205 5.18 27.76 23.82
CA ALA A 205 4.56 26.53 24.22
C ALA A 205 3.17 26.29 23.59
N THR A 206 2.88 25.11 23.39
CA THR A 206 1.71 24.25 23.46
C THR A 206 1.27 23.64 22.15
N ASN A 207 0.92 24.37 21.09
CA ASN A 207 0.23 23.76 19.95
C ASN A 207 1.15 22.99 18.97
N ALA A 208 2.40 23.44 18.77
CA ALA A 208 3.29 22.81 17.79
C ALA A 208 3.86 21.46 18.28
N PHE A 209 4.15 21.34 19.58
CA PHE A 209 4.58 20.08 20.20
C PHE A 209 3.48 19.04 20.18
N GLU A 210 2.25 19.43 20.52
CA GLU A 210 1.10 18.54 20.46
C GLU A 210 0.79 18.13 19.03
N THR A 211 1.01 19.01 18.07
CA THR A 211 0.84 18.70 16.64
C THR A 211 1.88 17.71 16.15
N LEU A 212 3.16 17.89 16.49
CA LEU A 212 4.24 16.96 16.16
C LEU A 212 4.05 15.59 16.84
N ASP A 213 3.65 15.56 18.11
CA ASP A 213 3.36 14.31 18.82
C ASP A 213 2.19 13.56 18.19
N ARG A 214 1.10 14.27 17.87
CA ARG A 214 -0.04 13.68 17.13
C ARG A 214 0.36 13.14 15.78
N LEU A 215 1.23 13.85 15.07
CA LEU A 215 1.79 13.41 13.80
C LEU A 215 2.60 12.14 13.92
N THR A 216 3.61 12.14 14.79
CA THR A 216 4.51 11.00 14.97
C THR A 216 3.71 9.76 15.37
N LYS A 217 2.75 9.91 16.30
CA LYS A 217 1.83 8.82 16.66
C LYS A 217 0.91 8.42 15.51
N GLY A 218 0.45 9.39 14.71
CA GLY A 218 -0.36 9.15 13.53
C GLY A 218 0.39 8.34 12.47
N VAL A 219 1.62 8.72 12.18
CA VAL A 219 2.52 8.06 11.22
C VAL A 219 2.91 6.66 11.69
N GLU A 220 3.22 6.47 12.98
CA GLU A 220 3.51 5.15 13.53
C GLU A 220 2.31 4.21 13.45
N ALA A 221 1.14 4.69 13.84
CA ALA A 221 -0.08 3.90 13.74
C ALA A 221 -0.52 3.64 12.29
N LEU A 222 -0.18 4.54 11.36
CA LEU A 222 -0.34 4.34 9.93
C LEU A 222 0.59 3.21 9.44
N ARG A 223 1.87 3.27 9.80
CA ARG A 223 2.85 2.23 9.47
C ARG A 223 2.40 0.85 9.95
N GLN A 224 1.97 0.75 11.22
CA GLN A 224 1.44 -0.49 11.77
C GLN A 224 0.25 -1.02 10.97
N MET A 225 -0.71 -0.15 10.61
CA MET A 225 -1.85 -0.53 9.79
C MET A 225 -1.42 -1.02 8.40
N LEU A 226 -0.47 -0.33 7.75
CA LEU A 226 -0.01 -0.65 6.39
C LEU A 226 0.85 -1.93 6.32
N THR A 227 1.51 -2.32 7.41
CA THR A 227 2.34 -3.53 7.48
C THR A 227 1.62 -4.72 8.09
N ASP A 228 0.44 -4.53 8.67
CA ASP A 228 -0.36 -5.62 9.23
C ASP A 228 -1.05 -6.41 8.11
N PRO A 229 -0.71 -7.69 7.89
CA PRO A 229 -1.30 -8.50 6.82
C PRO A 229 -2.78 -8.84 7.05
N ASP A 230 -3.28 -8.70 8.28
CA ASP A 230 -4.69 -8.90 8.58
C ASP A 230 -5.55 -7.68 8.22
N ILE A 231 -4.93 -6.52 8.17
CA ILE A 231 -5.58 -5.26 7.80
C ILE A 231 -5.30 -4.92 6.35
N SER A 232 -4.04 -4.90 5.95
CA SER A 232 -3.61 -4.38 4.64
C SER A 232 -3.19 -5.48 3.67
N SER A 233 -3.49 -5.28 2.40
CA SER A 233 -3.04 -6.10 1.27
C SER A 233 -2.61 -5.21 0.11
N TYR A 234 -1.52 -5.59 -0.54
CA TYR A 234 -1.01 -4.92 -1.73
C TYR A 234 -1.18 -5.84 -2.92
N ARG A 235 -1.84 -5.35 -3.97
CA ARG A 235 -2.11 -6.09 -5.20
C ARG A 235 -1.45 -5.42 -6.38
N LEU A 236 -0.65 -6.18 -7.10
CA LEU A 236 0.08 -5.68 -8.26
C LEU A 236 -0.77 -5.87 -9.52
N VAL A 237 -0.95 -4.81 -10.30
CA VAL A 237 -1.62 -4.87 -11.59
C VAL A 237 -0.58 -4.88 -12.70
N VAL A 238 -0.65 -5.89 -13.55
CA VAL A 238 0.27 -6.09 -14.67
C VAL A 238 -0.48 -6.37 -15.96
N ASN A 239 0.09 -5.97 -17.08
CA ASN A 239 -0.34 -6.42 -18.39
C ASN A 239 0.63 -7.49 -18.91
N PRO A 240 0.25 -8.35 -19.87
CA PRO A 240 1.16 -9.33 -20.45
C PRO A 240 2.20 -8.67 -21.38
N GLU A 241 3.06 -7.83 -20.77
CA GLU A 241 4.11 -7.05 -21.40
C GLU A 241 5.39 -7.09 -20.58
N ARG A 242 6.53 -7.38 -21.23
CA ARG A 242 7.83 -7.59 -20.56
C ARG A 242 8.23 -6.45 -19.63
N MET A 243 8.06 -5.20 -20.07
CA MET A 243 8.47 -4.02 -19.28
C MET A 243 7.59 -3.83 -18.05
N VAL A 244 6.29 -4.07 -18.20
CA VAL A 244 5.32 -3.98 -17.09
C VAL A 244 5.60 -5.06 -16.03
N ILE A 245 5.86 -6.30 -16.48
CA ILE A 245 6.19 -7.43 -15.59
C ILE A 245 7.47 -7.13 -14.80
N LYS A 246 8.53 -6.61 -15.45
CA LYS A 246 9.77 -6.24 -14.75
C LYS A 246 9.58 -5.12 -13.73
N GLU A 247 8.71 -4.15 -14.01
CA GLU A 247 8.41 -3.09 -13.08
C GLU A 247 7.63 -3.62 -11.87
N ALA A 248 6.66 -4.50 -12.09
CA ALA A 248 5.94 -5.16 -11.01
C ALA A 248 6.85 -6.03 -10.12
N GLN A 249 7.85 -6.73 -10.70
CA GLN A 249 8.86 -7.44 -9.92
C GLN A 249 9.65 -6.51 -8.99
N ARG A 250 10.08 -5.36 -9.51
CA ARG A 250 10.76 -4.35 -8.68
C ARG A 250 9.85 -3.85 -7.57
N ALA A 251 8.59 -3.55 -7.89
CA ALA A 251 7.60 -3.13 -6.90
C ALA A 251 7.41 -4.18 -5.80
N ALA A 252 7.23 -5.47 -6.16
CA ALA A 252 7.13 -6.56 -5.19
C ALA A 252 8.35 -6.63 -4.27
N THR A 253 9.56 -6.48 -4.84
CA THR A 253 10.80 -6.48 -4.07
C THR A 253 10.85 -5.31 -3.08
N TYR A 254 10.45 -4.11 -3.50
CA TYR A 254 10.44 -2.95 -2.62
C TYR A 254 9.37 -3.07 -1.52
N LEU A 255 8.18 -3.55 -1.85
CA LEU A 255 7.14 -3.80 -0.87
C LEU A 255 7.61 -4.81 0.20
N ALA A 256 8.25 -5.90 -0.22
CA ALA A 256 8.84 -6.86 0.69
C ALA A 256 9.95 -6.25 1.56
N LEU A 257 10.81 -5.39 0.97
CA LEU A 257 11.88 -4.70 1.70
C LEU A 257 11.33 -3.81 2.81
N PHE A 258 10.19 -3.14 2.58
CA PHE A 258 9.53 -2.29 3.57
C PHE A 258 8.52 -3.02 4.47
N GLY A 259 8.38 -4.33 4.31
CA GLY A 259 7.49 -5.16 5.12
C GLY A 259 6.00 -5.02 4.76
N TYR A 260 5.68 -4.58 3.55
CA TYR A 260 4.30 -4.46 3.08
C TYR A 260 3.79 -5.77 2.48
N PRO A 261 2.63 -6.29 2.92
CA PRO A 261 2.16 -7.61 2.51
C PRO A 261 1.54 -7.60 1.11
N VAL A 262 2.26 -8.14 0.12
CA VAL A 262 1.68 -8.40 -1.21
C VAL A 262 0.89 -9.69 -1.14
N ASP A 263 -0.41 -9.66 -1.47
CA ASP A 263 -1.29 -10.81 -1.37
C ASP A 263 -1.83 -11.34 -2.69
N GLY A 264 -1.52 -10.68 -3.82
CA GLY A 264 -1.91 -11.16 -5.13
C GLY A 264 -1.49 -10.28 -6.30
N VAL A 265 -1.69 -10.79 -7.49
CA VAL A 265 -1.39 -10.11 -8.76
C VAL A 265 -2.62 -10.16 -9.66
N VAL A 266 -2.96 -9.04 -10.28
CA VAL A 266 -3.98 -8.97 -11.34
C VAL A 266 -3.28 -8.88 -12.68
N LEU A 267 -3.42 -9.91 -13.51
CA LEU A 267 -3.00 -9.89 -14.90
C LEU A 267 -4.14 -9.36 -15.75
N ASN A 268 -4.06 -8.10 -16.12
CA ASN A 268 -5.09 -7.37 -16.84
C ASN A 268 -4.88 -7.42 -18.35
N ARG A 269 -5.94 -7.21 -19.11
CA ARG A 269 -5.95 -7.17 -20.59
C ARG A 269 -5.46 -8.47 -21.23
N VAL A 270 -5.84 -9.60 -20.66
CA VAL A 270 -5.56 -10.92 -21.24
C VAL A 270 -6.41 -11.12 -22.48
N LEU A 271 -5.79 -11.32 -23.64
CA LEU A 271 -6.52 -11.54 -24.90
C LEU A 271 -7.31 -12.85 -24.84
N PRO A 272 -8.66 -12.82 -24.97
CA PRO A 272 -9.46 -14.02 -24.98
C PRO A 272 -9.22 -14.84 -26.26
N ARG A 273 -9.17 -16.17 -26.13
CA ARG A 273 -8.90 -17.06 -27.28
C ARG A 273 -9.95 -16.92 -28.39
N ASN A 274 -11.20 -16.68 -28.06
CA ASN A 274 -12.29 -16.49 -29.00
C ASN A 274 -12.24 -15.17 -29.81
N ALA A 275 -11.40 -14.21 -29.35
CA ALA A 275 -11.16 -12.97 -30.06
C ALA A 275 -10.01 -13.06 -31.09
N VAL A 276 -9.34 -14.22 -31.15
CA VAL A 276 -8.16 -14.43 -32.01
C VAL A 276 -8.61 -14.85 -33.41
N ALA A 277 -8.39 -13.95 -34.39
CA ALA A 277 -8.65 -14.22 -35.80
C ALA A 277 -7.53 -13.62 -36.67
N GLY A 278 -6.98 -14.43 -37.56
CA GLY A 278 -5.89 -14.04 -38.45
C GLY A 278 -4.50 -14.08 -37.82
N GLU A 279 -3.49 -14.08 -38.68
CA GLU A 279 -2.09 -14.33 -38.30
C GLU A 279 -1.54 -13.32 -37.29
N PHE A 280 -1.92 -12.05 -37.39
CA PHE A 280 -1.46 -11.01 -36.45
C PHE A 280 -1.97 -11.29 -35.03
N MET A 281 -3.25 -11.59 -34.87
CA MET A 281 -3.86 -11.87 -33.57
C MET A 281 -3.35 -13.18 -32.98
N GLU A 282 -3.05 -14.18 -33.80
CA GLU A 282 -2.43 -15.44 -33.34
C GLU A 282 -1.05 -15.19 -32.77
N ARG A 283 -0.19 -14.46 -33.46
CA ARG A 283 1.14 -14.07 -32.94
C ARG A 283 1.06 -13.25 -31.63
N LEU A 284 0.10 -12.32 -31.54
CA LEU A 284 -0.14 -11.54 -30.34
C LEU A 284 -0.54 -12.45 -29.16
N TYR A 285 -1.45 -13.38 -29.42
CA TYR A 285 -1.92 -14.35 -28.43
C TYR A 285 -0.79 -15.26 -27.93
N GLU A 286 0.04 -15.79 -28.83
CA GLU A 286 1.21 -16.61 -28.47
C GLU A 286 2.21 -15.83 -27.61
N MET A 287 2.50 -14.60 -27.99
CA MET A 287 3.36 -13.71 -27.21
C MET A 287 2.77 -13.45 -25.81
N GLN A 288 1.49 -13.09 -25.70
CA GLN A 288 0.82 -12.91 -24.43
C GLN A 288 0.78 -14.19 -23.60
N SER A 289 0.59 -15.35 -24.23
CA SER A 289 0.59 -16.65 -23.55
C SER A 289 1.95 -16.95 -22.90
N SER A 290 3.05 -16.57 -23.55
CA SER A 290 4.39 -16.68 -22.96
C SER A 290 4.58 -15.76 -21.75
N TYR A 291 4.10 -14.51 -21.83
CA TYR A 291 4.14 -13.58 -20.71
C TYR A 291 3.21 -13.97 -19.57
N ARG A 292 2.04 -14.51 -19.87
CA ARG A 292 1.12 -15.07 -18.87
C ARG A 292 1.81 -16.16 -18.05
N LYS A 293 2.46 -17.13 -18.73
CA LYS A 293 3.25 -18.15 -18.05
C LYS A 293 4.36 -17.53 -17.19
N MET A 294 5.09 -16.55 -17.75
CA MET A 294 6.14 -15.83 -17.02
C MET A 294 5.61 -15.18 -15.73
N VAL A 295 4.42 -14.55 -15.76
CA VAL A 295 3.81 -13.94 -14.57
C VAL A 295 3.50 -15.01 -13.52
N HIS A 296 2.93 -16.16 -13.91
CA HIS A 296 2.67 -17.26 -13.00
C HIS A 296 3.96 -17.80 -12.37
N ASP A 297 5.02 -17.99 -13.14
CA ASP A 297 6.31 -18.49 -12.65
C ASP A 297 7.00 -17.49 -11.71
N LEU A 298 6.95 -16.19 -12.02
CA LEU A 298 7.67 -15.15 -11.30
C LEU A 298 7.01 -14.73 -9.99
N PHE A 299 5.69 -14.79 -9.91
CA PHE A 299 4.95 -14.33 -8.72
C PHE A 299 4.43 -15.48 -7.85
N ALA A 300 4.69 -16.74 -8.21
CA ALA A 300 4.39 -17.86 -7.32
C ALA A 300 5.04 -17.66 -5.94
N PRO A 301 4.35 -17.95 -4.81
CA PRO A 301 3.05 -18.59 -4.69
C PRO A 301 1.84 -17.65 -4.60
N LEU A 302 1.97 -16.39 -5.01
CA LEU A 302 0.85 -15.44 -4.98
C LEU A 302 -0.27 -15.89 -5.92
N PRO A 303 -1.54 -15.73 -5.56
CA PRO A 303 -2.65 -15.91 -6.47
C PRO A 303 -2.60 -14.88 -7.60
N ILE A 304 -3.01 -15.29 -8.78
CA ILE A 304 -3.06 -14.45 -9.96
C ILE A 304 -4.47 -14.46 -10.50
N TRP A 305 -5.12 -13.29 -10.49
CA TRP A 305 -6.43 -13.10 -11.11
C TRP A 305 -6.25 -12.53 -12.48
N GLU A 306 -7.00 -13.05 -13.44
CA GLU A 306 -6.91 -12.59 -14.82
C GLU A 306 -8.18 -11.83 -15.22
N ALA A 307 -7.98 -10.60 -15.73
CA ALA A 307 -9.03 -9.82 -16.34
C ALA A 307 -8.90 -9.87 -17.87
N PRO A 308 -9.95 -10.25 -18.59
CA PRO A 308 -9.91 -10.29 -20.05
C PRO A 308 -9.77 -8.91 -20.67
N HIS A 309 -9.29 -8.86 -21.90
CA HIS A 309 -9.34 -7.64 -22.69
C HIS A 309 -10.75 -7.52 -23.28
N TYR A 310 -11.45 -6.43 -22.89
CA TYR A 310 -12.82 -6.17 -23.34
C TYR A 310 -12.83 -5.44 -24.69
N PRO A 311 -13.87 -5.64 -25.51
CA PRO A 311 -13.98 -4.99 -26.82
C PRO A 311 -14.45 -3.53 -26.76
N HIS A 312 -14.71 -3.01 -25.58
CA HIS A 312 -15.18 -1.65 -25.31
C HIS A 312 -14.49 -1.07 -24.07
N ASP A 313 -14.58 0.23 -23.89
CA ASP A 313 -14.09 0.89 -22.68
C ASP A 313 -14.97 0.51 -21.48
N ILE A 314 -14.33 0.11 -20.39
CA ILE A 314 -15.00 -0.24 -19.15
C ILE A 314 -15.40 1.02 -18.41
N ARG A 315 -16.71 1.24 -18.27
CA ARG A 315 -17.26 2.44 -17.67
C ARG A 315 -18.55 2.16 -16.90
N GLY A 316 -18.61 2.72 -15.70
CA GLY A 316 -19.79 2.59 -14.84
C GLY A 316 -19.87 1.26 -14.08
N ILE A 317 -20.78 1.21 -13.13
CA ILE A 317 -20.89 0.11 -12.15
C ILE A 317 -21.18 -1.24 -12.80
N ASN A 318 -21.97 -1.28 -13.87
CA ASN A 318 -22.33 -2.54 -14.55
C ASN A 318 -21.13 -3.21 -15.20
N ASP A 319 -20.32 -2.46 -15.93
CA ASP A 319 -19.10 -2.98 -16.56
C ASP A 319 -18.08 -3.39 -15.51
N LEU A 320 -17.90 -2.57 -14.47
CA LEU A 320 -17.01 -2.87 -13.34
C LEU A 320 -17.44 -4.12 -12.58
N SER A 321 -18.75 -4.34 -12.42
CA SER A 321 -19.30 -5.57 -11.87
C SER A 321 -18.91 -6.80 -12.69
N GLN A 322 -19.00 -6.70 -14.02
CA GLN A 322 -18.57 -7.79 -14.91
C GLN A 322 -17.07 -8.08 -14.76
N VAL A 323 -16.24 -7.03 -14.77
CA VAL A 323 -14.78 -7.18 -14.55
C VAL A 323 -14.49 -7.84 -13.20
N GLY A 324 -15.18 -7.43 -12.14
CA GLY A 324 -15.03 -8.01 -10.81
C GLY A 324 -15.39 -9.49 -10.76
N ARG A 325 -16.45 -9.90 -11.44
CA ARG A 325 -16.87 -11.32 -11.55
C ARG A 325 -15.89 -12.15 -12.38
N ASP A 326 -15.40 -11.60 -13.49
CA ASP A 326 -14.43 -12.29 -14.33
C ASP A 326 -13.10 -12.50 -13.61
N MET A 327 -12.65 -11.52 -12.83
CA MET A 327 -11.42 -11.60 -12.03
C MET A 327 -11.54 -12.58 -10.86
N PHE A 328 -12.53 -12.40 -10.00
CA PHE A 328 -12.61 -13.11 -8.72
C PHE A 328 -13.51 -14.33 -8.75
N LYS A 329 -14.38 -14.48 -9.76
CA LYS A 329 -15.35 -15.58 -9.87
C LYS A 329 -16.14 -15.72 -8.56
N ASP A 330 -15.98 -16.86 -7.86
CA ASP A 330 -16.62 -17.16 -6.59
C ASP A 330 -15.78 -16.73 -5.37
N GLU A 331 -14.57 -16.16 -5.58
CA GLU A 331 -13.72 -15.71 -4.50
C GLU A 331 -14.19 -14.37 -3.92
N ASP A 332 -14.03 -14.24 -2.63
CA ASP A 332 -14.28 -13.00 -1.89
C ASP A 332 -13.03 -12.10 -1.96
N PRO A 333 -13.06 -10.97 -2.68
CA PRO A 333 -11.88 -10.13 -2.89
C PRO A 333 -11.37 -9.46 -1.61
N THR A 334 -12.13 -9.49 -0.51
CA THR A 334 -11.72 -8.89 0.76
C THR A 334 -10.86 -9.82 1.62
N LYS A 335 -10.74 -11.10 1.26
CA LYS A 335 -9.88 -12.06 1.99
C LYS A 335 -8.39 -11.71 1.88
N VAL A 336 -7.64 -12.17 2.87
CA VAL A 336 -6.17 -12.25 2.78
C VAL A 336 -5.82 -13.52 2.03
N PHE A 337 -5.24 -13.38 0.86
CA PHE A 337 -4.94 -14.53 0.00
C PHE A 337 -3.54 -15.10 0.22
N PHE A 338 -2.62 -14.29 0.72
CA PHE A 338 -1.27 -14.73 1.02
C PHE A 338 -0.76 -14.08 2.31
N ARG A 339 -0.15 -14.90 3.17
CA ARG A 339 0.46 -14.47 4.43
C ARG A 339 1.94 -14.88 4.42
N GLY A 340 2.71 -14.25 3.54
CA GLY A 340 4.16 -14.42 3.54
C GLY A 340 4.82 -13.64 4.66
N THR A 341 5.95 -14.16 5.16
CA THR A 341 6.78 -13.46 6.13
C THR A 341 7.48 -12.29 5.46
N THR A 342 7.22 -11.08 5.93
CA THR A 342 7.83 -9.87 5.37
C THR A 342 9.21 -9.58 5.98
N GLN A 343 9.41 -9.99 7.23
CA GLN A 343 10.65 -9.86 7.97
C GLN A 343 10.60 -10.78 9.19
N GLU A 344 11.66 -11.51 9.45
CA GLU A 344 11.78 -12.41 10.60
C GLU A 344 13.13 -12.20 11.30
N ILE A 345 13.15 -12.21 12.63
CA ILE A 345 14.38 -12.21 13.44
C ILE A 345 14.36 -13.48 14.29
N VAL A 346 15.29 -14.38 14.04
CA VAL A 346 15.43 -15.65 14.76
C VAL A 346 16.74 -15.67 15.52
N ARG A 347 16.71 -16.25 16.71
CA ARG A 347 17.94 -16.56 17.45
C ARG A 347 18.48 -17.91 16.99
N ASP A 348 19.77 -17.94 16.62
CA ASP A 348 20.50 -19.13 16.20
C ASP A 348 21.76 -19.27 17.07
N GLY A 349 21.63 -19.98 18.20
CA GLY A 349 22.66 -20.04 19.23
C GLY A 349 22.94 -18.69 19.88
N ASP A 350 24.18 -18.20 19.75
CA ASP A 350 24.59 -16.87 20.24
C ASP A 350 24.44 -15.76 19.18
N GLU A 351 24.06 -16.12 17.97
CA GLU A 351 23.80 -15.20 16.87
C GLU A 351 22.31 -14.90 16.71
N TYR A 352 22.01 -13.80 16.06
CA TYR A 352 20.67 -13.51 15.54
C TYR A 352 20.71 -13.48 14.02
N VAL A 353 19.70 -14.05 13.40
CA VAL A 353 19.51 -14.05 11.95
C VAL A 353 18.27 -13.23 11.62
N MET A 354 18.49 -12.14 10.91
CA MET A 354 17.39 -11.37 10.30
C MET A 354 17.19 -11.90 8.89
N ARG A 355 15.96 -12.32 8.59
CA ARG A 355 15.53 -12.80 7.28
C ARG A 355 14.62 -11.77 6.64
N LEU A 356 15.00 -11.34 5.45
CA LEU A 356 14.23 -10.42 4.62
C LEU A 356 13.88 -11.12 3.30
N PRO A 357 12.61 -11.47 3.08
CA PRO A 357 12.16 -11.92 1.78
C PRO A 357 12.32 -10.81 0.74
N LEU A 358 13.10 -11.08 -0.30
CA LEU A 358 13.36 -10.17 -1.40
C LEU A 358 13.07 -10.90 -2.71
N PRO A 359 11.80 -11.09 -3.05
CA PRO A 359 11.44 -11.79 -4.27
C PRO A 359 12.00 -11.07 -5.49
N HIS A 360 12.49 -11.83 -6.47
CA HIS A 360 12.94 -11.35 -7.78
C HIS A 360 14.21 -10.47 -7.79
N VAL A 361 15.05 -10.56 -6.73
CA VAL A 361 16.35 -9.87 -6.66
C VAL A 361 17.46 -10.78 -7.13
N GLU A 362 18.35 -10.28 -7.98
CA GLU A 362 19.60 -10.95 -8.36
C GLU A 362 20.69 -10.67 -7.31
N ILE A 363 21.43 -11.72 -6.92
CA ILE A 363 22.42 -11.70 -5.83
C ILE A 363 23.43 -10.54 -5.92
N GLY A 364 23.88 -10.18 -7.13
CA GLY A 364 24.88 -9.13 -7.34
C GLY A 364 24.41 -7.69 -7.11
N LYS A 365 23.13 -7.47 -6.80
CA LYS A 365 22.51 -6.13 -6.68
C LYS A 365 22.15 -5.72 -5.25
N VAL A 366 22.38 -6.60 -4.28
CA VAL A 366 22.10 -6.33 -2.86
C VAL A 366 23.38 -5.88 -2.17
N SER A 367 23.34 -4.72 -1.53
CA SER A 367 24.41 -4.27 -0.64
C SER A 367 23.87 -4.00 0.76
N ILE A 368 24.71 -4.27 1.77
CA ILE A 368 24.35 -4.14 3.17
C ILE A 368 25.44 -3.37 3.89
N THR A 369 25.05 -2.38 4.67
CA THR A 369 25.96 -1.62 5.54
C THR A 369 25.28 -1.42 6.90
N LYS A 370 25.96 -1.76 8.00
CA LYS A 370 25.53 -1.46 9.36
C LYS A 370 26.32 -0.28 9.92
N ARG A 371 25.64 0.71 10.51
CA ARG A 371 26.26 1.85 11.21
C ARG A 371 25.51 2.07 12.52
N GLY A 372 26.12 1.70 13.63
CA GLY A 372 25.47 1.77 14.94
C GLY A 372 24.22 0.89 15.00
N ASP A 373 23.10 1.52 15.30
CA ASP A 373 21.77 0.90 15.35
C ASP A 373 21.03 0.87 14.00
N GLU A 374 21.68 1.31 12.92
CA GLU A 374 21.09 1.36 11.59
C GLU A 374 21.64 0.29 10.67
N LEU A 375 20.76 -0.41 9.97
CA LEU A 375 21.07 -1.35 8.90
C LEU A 375 20.59 -0.77 7.58
N PHE A 376 21.52 -0.48 6.68
CA PHE A 376 21.23 0.00 5.33
C PHE A 376 21.21 -1.19 4.40
N VAL A 377 20.07 -1.47 3.79
CA VAL A 377 19.90 -2.45 2.71
C VAL A 377 19.64 -1.69 1.43
N ALA A 378 20.47 -1.88 0.41
CA ALA A 378 20.27 -1.24 -0.87
C ALA A 378 20.03 -2.27 -1.98
N ILE A 379 19.04 -1.98 -2.84
CA ILE A 379 18.66 -2.77 -4.00
C ILE A 379 18.52 -1.82 -5.20
N GLY A 380 19.48 -1.84 -6.10
CA GLY A 380 19.54 -0.89 -7.21
C GLY A 380 19.58 0.56 -6.70
N ASN A 381 18.58 1.36 -7.06
CA ASN A 381 18.52 2.78 -6.69
C ASN A 381 17.79 3.05 -5.35
N PHE A 382 17.23 2.02 -4.75
CA PHE A 382 16.49 2.16 -3.50
C PHE A 382 17.29 1.67 -2.31
N LYS A 383 17.17 2.40 -1.19
CA LYS A 383 17.75 2.04 0.09
C LYS A 383 16.67 1.98 1.14
N ARG A 384 16.71 0.95 1.97
CA ARG A 384 15.96 0.90 3.21
C ARG A 384 16.90 1.12 4.37
N ASP A 385 16.59 2.12 5.18
CA ASP A 385 17.25 2.38 6.44
C ASP A 385 16.38 1.74 7.53
N MET A 386 16.91 0.72 8.20
CA MET A 386 16.20 0.00 9.25
C MET A 386 16.84 0.33 10.57
N ILE A 387 16.04 0.78 11.54
CA ILE A 387 16.50 0.90 12.92
C ILE A 387 16.44 -0.50 13.53
N LEU A 388 17.60 -1.00 13.95
CA LEU A 388 17.71 -2.29 14.59
C LEU A 388 17.20 -2.22 16.03
N PRO A 389 16.51 -3.28 16.52
CA PRO A 389 16.25 -3.44 17.94
C PRO A 389 17.56 -3.39 18.74
N LEU A 390 17.52 -2.94 19.99
CA LEU A 390 18.70 -2.86 20.86
C LEU A 390 19.52 -4.15 20.88
N THR A 391 18.86 -5.30 20.86
CA THR A 391 19.50 -6.63 20.79
C THR A 391 20.35 -6.86 19.55
N LEU A 392 20.12 -6.14 18.45
CA LEU A 392 20.90 -6.22 17.21
C LEU A 392 21.78 -4.99 17.00
N ALA A 393 21.40 -3.86 17.60
CA ALA A 393 22.14 -2.60 17.49
C ALA A 393 23.58 -2.74 18.03
N GLU A 394 23.75 -3.45 19.15
CA GLU A 394 25.03 -3.66 19.82
C GLU A 394 25.85 -4.83 19.21
N ARG A 395 25.32 -5.49 18.17
CA ARG A 395 25.94 -6.66 17.56
C ARG A 395 26.52 -6.34 16.20
N PRO A 396 27.74 -6.80 15.87
CA PRO A 396 28.29 -6.62 14.54
C PRO A 396 27.53 -7.47 13.51
N ALA A 397 27.24 -6.90 12.37
CA ALA A 397 26.76 -7.67 11.22
C ALA A 397 27.95 -8.46 10.61
N LYS A 398 27.96 -9.77 10.82
CA LYS A 398 29.10 -10.63 10.43
C LYS A 398 29.01 -11.10 9.00
N ARG A 399 27.84 -11.48 8.55
CA ARG A 399 27.64 -12.11 7.24
C ARG A 399 26.24 -11.82 6.72
N ALA A 400 26.16 -11.58 5.41
CA ALA A 400 24.91 -11.56 4.70
C ALA A 400 24.93 -12.61 3.59
N VAL A 401 23.87 -13.38 3.48
CA VAL A 401 23.71 -14.44 2.48
C VAL A 401 22.33 -14.30 1.85
N PHE A 402 22.31 -14.29 0.53
CA PHE A 402 21.06 -14.33 -0.22
C PHE A 402 20.85 -15.74 -0.80
N ARG A 403 19.76 -16.40 -0.43
CA ARG A 403 19.39 -17.73 -0.91
C ARG A 403 17.89 -17.80 -1.12
N GLU A 404 17.45 -18.40 -2.21
CA GLU A 404 16.04 -18.69 -2.50
C GLU A 404 15.10 -17.46 -2.30
N GLY A 405 15.56 -16.27 -2.71
CA GLY A 405 14.76 -15.04 -2.58
C GLY A 405 14.71 -14.46 -1.17
N VAL A 406 15.52 -14.96 -0.22
CA VAL A 406 15.61 -14.46 1.15
C VAL A 406 17.01 -13.94 1.42
N LEU A 407 17.12 -12.71 1.91
CA LEU A 407 18.34 -12.15 2.44
C LEU A 407 18.44 -12.47 3.93
N GLU A 408 19.43 -13.26 4.32
CA GLU A 408 19.79 -13.52 5.71
C GLU A 408 20.94 -12.61 6.11
N VAL A 409 20.74 -11.81 7.15
CA VAL A 409 21.80 -11.02 7.80
C VAL A 409 22.06 -11.61 9.19
N ARG A 410 23.28 -12.05 9.43
CA ARG A 410 23.71 -12.63 10.71
C ARG A 410 24.42 -11.57 11.57
N PHE A 411 23.98 -11.46 12.80
CA PHE A 411 24.54 -10.60 13.84
C PHE A 411 25.25 -11.45 14.89
N GLY A 412 26.52 -11.17 15.11
CA GLY A 412 27.35 -11.91 16.07
C GLY A 412 27.06 -11.58 17.54
N ALA A 413 27.88 -12.10 18.46
CA ALA A 413 27.84 -11.66 19.84
C ALA A 413 28.22 -10.17 19.97
N PRO A 414 27.73 -9.44 20.99
CA PRO A 414 28.15 -8.08 21.25
C PRO A 414 29.68 -8.01 21.36
N GLU A 415 30.28 -6.98 20.78
CA GLU A 415 31.69 -6.72 21.01
C GLU A 415 31.86 -6.31 22.47
N THR A 416 32.59 -7.09 23.25
CA THR A 416 33.03 -6.70 24.59
C THR A 416 33.98 -5.51 24.43
N VAL A 417 33.52 -4.31 24.73
CA VAL A 417 34.41 -3.18 24.90
C VAL A 417 35.20 -3.46 26.16
N GLU A 418 36.45 -3.95 26.02
CA GLU A 418 37.39 -3.94 27.14
C GLU A 418 37.56 -2.48 27.58
N PRO A 419 37.39 -2.18 28.89
CA PRO A 419 37.61 -0.82 29.34
C PRO A 419 39.10 -0.55 29.12
N THR A 420 39.38 0.42 28.24
CA THR A 420 40.72 0.94 28.04
C THR A 420 41.24 1.35 29.41
N ALA A 421 42.21 0.61 29.94
CA ALA A 421 42.87 0.97 31.18
C ALA A 421 43.43 2.40 31.00
N ALA A 422 42.88 3.33 31.76
CA ALA A 422 43.42 4.67 31.86
C ALA A 422 44.87 4.53 32.33
N SER A 423 45.82 4.76 31.45
CA SER A 423 47.22 4.87 31.83
C SER A 423 47.34 6.11 32.69
N ALA A 424 47.42 5.86 34.02
CA ALA A 424 47.93 6.85 34.95
C ALA A 424 49.40 7.07 34.61
N GLY A 425 49.75 8.29 34.23
CA GLY A 425 51.08 8.81 34.04
C GLY A 425 51.06 10.32 34.28
#